data_d0e1edadc9130bbdbf73e65f9b3aaf97
#
_entry.id   d0e1edadc9130bbdbf73e65f9b3aaf97
#
_cell.length_a   1.000
_cell.length_b   1.000
_cell.length_c   1.000
_cell.angle_alpha   90.00
_cell.angle_beta   90.00
_cell.angle_gamma   90.00
#
_symmetry.space_group_name_H-M   'P 1'
#
loop_
_entity.id
_entity.type
_entity.pdbx_description
1 polymer ?
#
loop_
_entity_poly.entity_id
_entity_poly.type
_entity_poly.pdbx_seq_one_letter_code
_entity_poly.pdbx_strand_id
1 'polypeptide(L)'
;MLEVENLHVYYGEIHALKGISVRVAQGEIVALLGNNGAGKTTTLKTISGLLRPRVGRVLLEGKAIHTLPPHEIVAQGVAQSPEGRKIFNRLTVTENLEMGAYLRADADVRGDMERVFELFPRLRERRLQVAGTLSGGEQQMLAMGRALMARPRILLLDEPSMGLAPILVEQIFETVANINRQGTTILLVEQNAAIALSVAHRAYVLETGSVALAGPAAELSEHPEVQRAYLGEAE
;
A
#
# COMPACT_ATOMS: atom_id res chain seq x y z
N MET A 1 9.13 7.58 10.56
CA MET A 1 9.24 6.21 10.00
C MET A 1 9.66 6.26 8.53
N LEU A 2 8.80 6.70 7.62
CA LEU A 2 9.10 6.92 6.20
C LEU A 2 9.01 8.41 5.88
N GLU A 3 10.01 8.93 5.16
CA GLU A 3 10.04 10.31 4.68
C GLU A 3 10.36 10.32 3.19
N VAL A 4 9.50 10.97 2.44
CA VAL A 4 9.64 11.26 1.02
C VAL A 4 9.90 12.75 0.92
N GLU A 5 11.01 13.17 0.34
CA GLU A 5 11.43 14.57 0.32
C GLU A 5 11.69 15.04 -1.11
N ASN A 6 10.88 16.00 -1.55
CA ASN A 6 11.03 16.71 -2.83
C ASN A 6 11.28 15.79 -4.03
N LEU A 7 10.46 14.73 -4.18
CA LEU A 7 10.63 13.75 -5.25
C LEU A 7 10.25 14.31 -6.62
N HIS A 8 11.19 14.27 -7.55
CA HIS A 8 10.96 14.48 -8.98
C HIS A 8 11.24 13.19 -9.73
N VAL A 9 10.19 12.65 -10.35
CA VAL A 9 10.25 11.38 -11.09
C VAL A 9 9.76 11.58 -12.51
N TYR A 10 10.41 10.92 -13.46
CA TYR A 10 10.12 11.06 -14.88
C TYR A 10 9.96 9.71 -15.56
N TYR A 11 9.06 9.64 -16.53
CA TYR A 11 8.97 8.58 -17.52
C TYR A 11 9.39 9.18 -18.88
N GLY A 12 10.66 8.97 -19.27
CA GLY A 12 11.25 9.72 -20.38
C GLY A 12 11.20 11.22 -20.12
N GLU A 13 10.48 11.95 -20.96
CA GLU A 13 10.29 13.39 -20.82
C GLU A 13 9.05 13.79 -19.96
N ILE A 14 8.22 12.81 -19.58
CA ILE A 14 7.01 13.08 -18.80
C ILE A 14 7.38 13.25 -17.34
N HIS A 15 7.20 14.44 -16.78
CA HIS A 15 7.41 14.76 -15.37
C HIS A 15 6.22 14.26 -14.54
N ALA A 16 6.33 13.05 -14.00
CA ALA A 16 5.25 12.37 -13.30
C ALA A 16 5.08 12.80 -11.85
N LEU A 17 6.18 13.04 -11.12
CA LEU A 17 6.15 13.62 -9.77
C LEU A 17 6.95 14.92 -9.76
N LYS A 18 6.37 15.98 -9.20
CA LYS A 18 6.82 17.38 -9.33
C LYS A 18 7.19 17.98 -7.97
N GLY A 19 8.09 17.30 -7.24
CA GLY A 19 8.57 17.77 -5.94
C GLY A 19 7.68 17.38 -4.77
N ILE A 20 7.08 16.17 -4.80
CA ILE A 20 6.22 15.71 -3.70
C ILE A 20 7.03 15.43 -2.45
N SER A 21 6.42 15.76 -1.30
CA SER A 21 6.93 15.42 0.03
C SER A 21 5.81 14.79 0.85
N VAL A 22 6.10 13.60 1.41
CA VAL A 22 5.14 12.81 2.20
C VAL A 22 5.85 12.26 3.42
N ARG A 23 5.20 12.28 4.57
CA ARG A 23 5.70 11.67 5.82
C ARG A 23 4.70 10.67 6.36
N VAL A 24 5.23 9.55 6.84
CA VAL A 24 4.45 8.53 7.55
C VAL A 24 5.13 8.27 8.89
N ALA A 25 4.46 8.54 10.00
CA ALA A 25 4.97 8.24 11.32
C ALA A 25 4.85 6.75 11.64
N GLN A 26 5.55 6.26 12.63
CA GLN A 26 5.45 4.87 13.07
C GLN A 26 4.04 4.59 13.62
N GLY A 27 3.43 3.47 13.19
CA GLY A 27 2.09 3.08 13.60
C GLY A 27 0.96 3.89 12.96
N GLU A 28 1.29 4.80 12.02
CA GLU A 28 0.31 5.63 11.33
C GLU A 28 -0.23 4.94 10.07
N ILE A 29 -1.51 5.13 9.77
CA ILE A 29 -2.07 4.92 8.42
C ILE A 29 -2.10 6.29 7.74
N VAL A 30 -1.36 6.44 6.65
CA VAL A 30 -1.41 7.64 5.81
C VAL A 30 -2.02 7.27 4.47
N ALA A 31 -3.04 8.01 4.05
CA ALA A 31 -3.64 7.86 2.73
C ALA A 31 -3.01 8.82 1.71
N LEU A 32 -2.78 8.32 0.51
CA LEU A 32 -2.37 9.09 -0.66
C LEU A 32 -3.51 9.02 -1.67
N LEU A 33 -4.28 10.09 -1.76
CA LEU A 33 -5.50 10.22 -2.56
C LEU A 33 -5.22 10.92 -3.88
N GLY A 34 -6.06 10.70 -4.87
CA GLY A 34 -6.00 11.40 -6.15
C GLY A 34 -6.60 10.59 -7.29
N ASN A 35 -6.93 11.26 -8.37
CA ASN A 35 -7.46 10.63 -9.58
C ASN A 35 -6.41 9.77 -10.30
N ASN A 36 -6.83 9.00 -11.29
CA ASN A 36 -5.92 8.25 -12.14
C ASN A 36 -4.94 9.21 -12.83
N GLY A 37 -3.64 8.84 -12.80
CA GLY A 37 -2.57 9.69 -13.32
C GLY A 37 -2.07 10.77 -12.36
N ALA A 38 -2.61 10.92 -11.15
CA ALA A 38 -2.14 11.92 -10.18
C ALA A 38 -0.72 11.66 -9.63
N GLY A 39 -0.16 10.45 -9.85
CA GLY A 39 1.20 10.10 -9.39
C GLY A 39 1.25 9.12 -8.21
N LYS A 40 0.12 8.61 -7.74
CA LYS A 40 0.01 7.72 -6.57
C LYS A 40 0.89 6.45 -6.70
N THR A 41 0.63 5.63 -7.71
CA THR A 41 1.42 4.40 -7.98
C THR A 41 2.88 4.72 -8.31
N THR A 42 3.17 5.86 -8.96
CA THR A 42 4.54 6.32 -9.21
C THR A 42 5.29 6.58 -7.90
N THR A 43 4.61 7.16 -6.91
CA THR A 43 5.16 7.37 -5.56
C THR A 43 5.52 6.04 -4.90
N LEU A 44 4.59 5.07 -4.90
CA LEU A 44 4.87 3.74 -4.32
C LEU A 44 6.00 3.01 -5.05
N LYS A 45 6.03 3.06 -6.39
CA LYS A 45 7.13 2.48 -7.19
C LYS A 45 8.49 3.12 -6.87
N THR A 46 8.51 4.42 -6.55
CA THR A 46 9.75 5.10 -6.16
C THR A 46 10.18 4.69 -4.76
N ILE A 47 9.25 4.57 -3.81
CA ILE A 47 9.55 4.10 -2.45
C ILE A 47 10.06 2.66 -2.47
N SER A 48 9.49 1.79 -3.28
CA SER A 48 9.89 0.38 -3.42
C SER A 48 11.11 0.14 -4.32
N GLY A 49 11.74 1.20 -4.85
CA GLY A 49 12.96 1.12 -5.66
C GLY A 49 12.76 0.65 -7.10
N LEU A 50 11.50 0.49 -7.55
CA LEU A 50 11.17 0.15 -8.94
C LEU A 50 11.37 1.32 -9.90
N LEU A 51 11.35 2.56 -9.37
CA LEU A 51 11.68 3.78 -10.08
C LEU A 51 12.70 4.57 -9.27
N ARG A 52 13.62 5.26 -9.96
CA ARG A 52 14.59 6.13 -9.32
C ARG A 52 14.21 7.60 -9.51
N PRO A 53 14.19 8.42 -8.46
CA PRO A 53 13.96 9.85 -8.60
C PRO A 53 15.17 10.51 -9.28
N ARG A 54 14.93 11.55 -10.09
CA ARG A 54 16.00 12.43 -10.60
C ARG A 54 16.47 13.43 -9.53
N VAL A 55 15.54 13.85 -8.67
CA VAL A 55 15.78 14.78 -7.56
C VAL A 55 14.97 14.29 -6.35
N GLY A 56 15.44 14.62 -5.17
CA GLY A 56 14.81 14.25 -3.91
C GLY A 56 15.32 12.91 -3.37
N ARG A 57 14.72 12.47 -2.28
CA ARG A 57 15.15 11.26 -1.58
C ARG A 57 14.00 10.58 -0.84
N VAL A 58 14.17 9.30 -0.59
CA VAL A 58 13.31 8.50 0.28
C VAL A 58 14.15 8.02 1.44
N LEU A 59 13.69 8.30 2.66
CA LEU A 59 14.35 7.90 3.90
C LEU A 59 13.43 6.94 4.67
N LEU A 60 13.99 5.84 5.14
CA LEU A 60 13.37 4.95 6.11
C LEU A 60 14.16 5.06 7.42
N GLU A 61 13.52 5.55 8.48
CA GLU A 61 14.16 5.81 9.78
C GLU A 61 15.45 6.63 9.65
N GLY A 62 15.41 7.67 8.82
CA GLY A 62 16.55 8.57 8.56
C GLY A 62 17.61 8.01 7.59
N LYS A 63 17.50 6.74 7.17
CA LYS A 63 18.43 6.13 6.21
C LYS A 63 17.90 6.23 4.80
N ALA A 64 18.73 6.67 3.85
CA ALA A 64 18.35 6.76 2.45
C ALA A 64 18.20 5.38 1.82
N ILE A 65 17.00 5.12 1.26
CA ILE A 65 16.67 3.84 0.59
C ILE A 65 16.49 3.97 -0.91
N HIS A 66 16.32 5.16 -1.47
CA HIS A 66 16.04 5.42 -2.89
C HIS A 66 17.15 5.00 -3.87
N THR A 67 18.34 4.73 -3.36
CA THR A 67 19.49 4.23 -4.14
C THR A 67 19.64 2.70 -4.09
N LEU A 68 18.94 2.05 -3.15
CA LEU A 68 18.99 0.60 -2.97
C LEU A 68 18.17 -0.13 -4.05
N PRO A 69 18.54 -1.36 -4.40
CA PRO A 69 17.71 -2.21 -5.24
C PRO A 69 16.47 -2.70 -4.47
N PRO A 70 15.37 -3.06 -5.17
CA PRO A 70 14.10 -3.42 -4.53
C PRO A 70 14.20 -4.51 -3.45
N HIS A 71 14.99 -5.55 -3.65
CA HIS A 71 15.14 -6.64 -2.69
C HIS A 71 15.81 -6.19 -1.38
N GLU A 72 16.75 -5.24 -1.43
CA GLU A 72 17.33 -4.67 -0.23
C GLU A 72 16.34 -3.75 0.51
N ILE A 73 15.48 -3.03 -0.22
CA ILE A 73 14.41 -2.22 0.37
C ILE A 73 13.41 -3.11 1.12
N VAL A 74 13.05 -4.26 0.54
CA VAL A 74 12.22 -5.27 1.24
C VAL A 74 12.93 -5.78 2.49
N ALA A 75 14.24 -6.07 2.43
CA ALA A 75 15.02 -6.49 3.58
C ALA A 75 15.11 -5.42 4.69
N GLN A 76 14.95 -4.12 4.34
CA GLN A 76 14.82 -3.03 5.33
C GLN A 76 13.43 -2.94 5.96
N GLY A 77 12.48 -3.76 5.53
CA GLY A 77 11.11 -3.83 6.08
C GLY A 77 10.08 -3.00 5.34
N VAL A 78 10.27 -2.71 4.06
CA VAL A 78 9.25 -2.11 3.18
C VAL A 78 8.65 -3.21 2.31
N ALA A 79 7.38 -3.55 2.49
CA ALA A 79 6.69 -4.46 1.59
C ALA A 79 5.54 -3.78 0.87
N GLN A 80 5.22 -4.24 -0.34
CA GLN A 80 4.17 -3.68 -1.16
C GLN A 80 3.17 -4.76 -1.62
N SER A 81 1.87 -4.47 -1.47
CA SER A 81 0.81 -5.13 -2.22
C SER A 81 0.46 -4.24 -3.43
N PRO A 82 0.90 -4.59 -4.63
CA PRO A 82 0.76 -3.73 -5.80
C PRO A 82 -0.65 -3.80 -6.38
N GLU A 83 -1.02 -2.78 -7.15
CA GLU A 83 -2.23 -2.74 -7.96
C GLU A 83 -2.36 -3.97 -8.87
N GLY A 84 -3.59 -4.46 -9.04
CA GLY A 84 -3.89 -5.63 -9.87
C GLY A 84 -3.43 -6.95 -9.24
N ARG A 85 -3.30 -6.99 -7.92
CA ARG A 85 -3.05 -8.17 -7.08
C ARG A 85 -1.68 -8.82 -7.29
N LYS A 86 -1.24 -9.05 -8.53
CA LYS A 86 0.07 -9.60 -8.95
C LYS A 86 0.46 -10.87 -8.18
N ILE A 87 -0.50 -11.77 -7.97
CA ILE A 87 -0.26 -13.10 -7.37
C ILE A 87 0.41 -14.04 -8.38
N PHE A 88 1.02 -15.10 -7.89
CA PHE A 88 1.55 -16.18 -8.71
C PHE A 88 0.42 -17.16 -9.02
N ASN A 89 -0.24 -16.98 -10.17
CA ASN A 89 -1.46 -17.68 -10.55
C ASN A 89 -1.35 -19.22 -10.59
N ARG A 90 -0.15 -19.76 -10.82
CA ARG A 90 0.10 -21.22 -10.93
C ARG A 90 0.49 -21.85 -9.59
N LEU A 91 0.82 -21.05 -8.59
CA LEU A 91 1.14 -21.52 -7.25
C LEU A 91 -0.14 -21.63 -6.41
N THR A 92 -0.11 -22.47 -5.39
CA THR A 92 -1.13 -22.54 -4.36
C THR A 92 -1.14 -21.29 -3.49
N VAL A 93 -2.17 -21.12 -2.66
CA VAL A 93 -2.22 -20.06 -1.64
C VAL A 93 -1.00 -20.15 -0.71
N THR A 94 -0.70 -21.32 -0.19
CA THR A 94 0.45 -21.54 0.70
C THR A 94 1.77 -21.13 0.03
N GLU A 95 2.03 -21.62 -1.18
CA GLU A 95 3.25 -21.27 -1.92
C GLU A 95 3.36 -19.78 -2.23
N ASN A 96 2.24 -19.11 -2.53
CA ASN A 96 2.23 -17.64 -2.68
C ASN A 96 2.65 -16.93 -1.37
N LEU A 97 2.17 -17.40 -0.22
CA LEU A 97 2.55 -16.84 1.08
C LEU A 97 4.04 -17.10 1.38
N GLU A 98 4.53 -18.29 1.12
CA GLU A 98 5.95 -18.65 1.28
C GLU A 98 6.87 -17.76 0.44
N MET A 99 6.46 -17.43 -0.79
CA MET A 99 7.19 -16.47 -1.63
C MET A 99 7.32 -15.08 -1.00
N GLY A 100 6.35 -14.66 -0.17
CA GLY A 100 6.44 -13.41 0.59
C GLY A 100 7.53 -13.41 1.66
N ALA A 101 7.89 -14.57 2.17
CA ALA A 101 8.96 -14.77 3.16
C ALA A 101 10.33 -15.09 2.54
N TYR A 102 10.49 -15.03 1.22
CA TYR A 102 11.68 -15.50 0.49
C TYR A 102 13.01 -14.90 0.99
N LEU A 103 13.02 -13.65 1.42
CA LEU A 103 14.23 -12.98 1.92
C LEU A 103 14.50 -13.23 3.41
N ARG A 104 13.64 -13.99 4.09
CA ARG A 104 13.76 -14.23 5.52
C ARG A 104 14.56 -15.51 5.78
N ALA A 105 15.46 -15.43 6.75
CA ALA A 105 16.28 -16.56 7.21
C ALA A 105 15.83 -17.11 8.57
N ASP A 106 14.78 -16.51 9.21
CA ASP A 106 14.29 -16.94 10.51
C ASP A 106 13.36 -18.16 10.43
N ALA A 107 13.25 -18.88 11.53
CA ALA A 107 12.50 -20.13 11.61
C ALA A 107 10.98 -19.95 11.79
N ASP A 108 10.48 -18.70 11.93
CA ASP A 108 9.08 -18.44 12.34
C ASP A 108 8.13 -18.14 11.17
N VAL A 109 8.49 -18.54 9.95
CA VAL A 109 7.64 -18.37 8.75
C VAL A 109 6.28 -19.05 8.93
N ARG A 110 6.23 -20.20 9.64
CA ARG A 110 4.96 -20.89 9.93
C ARG A 110 4.06 -20.10 10.87
N GLY A 111 4.62 -19.48 11.90
CA GLY A 111 3.87 -18.64 12.82
C GLY A 111 3.28 -17.41 12.13
N ASP A 112 4.01 -16.81 11.20
CA ASP A 112 3.49 -15.70 10.41
C ASP A 112 2.41 -16.11 9.42
N MET A 113 2.55 -17.31 8.83
CA MET A 113 1.51 -17.87 7.97
C MET A 113 0.21 -18.10 8.74
N GLU A 114 0.29 -18.60 9.98
CA GLU A 114 -0.89 -18.76 10.84
C GLU A 114 -1.53 -17.40 11.16
N ARG A 115 -0.74 -16.34 11.45
CA ARG A 115 -1.25 -14.97 11.64
C ARG A 115 -1.93 -14.42 10.38
N VAL A 116 -1.38 -14.68 9.19
CA VAL A 116 -2.02 -14.32 7.92
C VAL A 116 -3.34 -15.05 7.74
N PHE A 117 -3.41 -16.32 8.10
CA PHE A 117 -4.65 -17.11 8.05
C PHE A 117 -5.69 -16.67 9.10
N GLU A 118 -5.25 -16.10 10.23
CA GLU A 118 -6.16 -15.47 11.20
C GLU A 118 -6.77 -14.17 10.65
N LEU A 119 -5.97 -13.36 9.97
CA LEU A 119 -6.45 -12.15 9.27
C LEU A 119 -7.35 -12.47 8.08
N PHE A 120 -7.08 -13.58 7.39
CA PHE A 120 -7.78 -14.00 6.17
C PHE A 120 -8.24 -15.47 6.26
N PRO A 121 -9.30 -15.78 7.04
CA PRO A 121 -9.74 -17.18 7.24
C PRO A 121 -10.07 -17.92 5.93
N ARG A 122 -10.58 -17.20 4.90
CA ARG A 122 -10.85 -17.78 3.59
C ARG A 122 -9.61 -18.32 2.89
N LEU A 123 -8.44 -17.72 3.11
CA LEU A 123 -7.18 -18.24 2.58
C LEU A 123 -6.79 -19.56 3.27
N ARG A 124 -7.06 -19.70 4.59
CA ARG A 124 -6.84 -20.94 5.32
C ARG A 124 -7.66 -22.10 4.74
N GLU A 125 -8.94 -21.87 4.50
CA GLU A 125 -9.86 -22.87 3.91
C GLU A 125 -9.36 -23.34 2.54
N ARG A 126 -8.68 -22.47 1.80
CA ARG A 126 -8.23 -22.67 0.42
C ARG A 126 -6.72 -22.80 0.27
N ARG A 127 -6.00 -23.12 1.36
CA ARG A 127 -4.53 -23.04 1.39
C ARG A 127 -3.81 -23.89 0.33
N LEU A 128 -4.43 -24.98 -0.11
CA LEU A 128 -3.91 -25.87 -1.15
C LEU A 128 -4.48 -25.57 -2.56
N GLN A 129 -5.40 -24.61 -2.67
CA GLN A 129 -6.01 -24.25 -3.93
C GLN A 129 -5.04 -23.41 -4.76
N VAL A 130 -5.03 -23.63 -6.09
CA VAL A 130 -4.24 -22.84 -7.05
C VAL A 130 -4.77 -21.41 -7.07
N ALA A 131 -3.91 -20.44 -6.83
CA ALA A 131 -4.28 -19.05 -6.58
C ALA A 131 -5.01 -18.37 -7.76
N GLY A 132 -4.70 -18.75 -9.00
CA GLY A 132 -5.41 -18.24 -10.17
C GLY A 132 -6.89 -18.61 -10.25
N THR A 133 -7.36 -19.58 -9.44
CA THR A 133 -8.77 -20.01 -9.40
C THR A 133 -9.57 -19.36 -8.26
N LEU A 134 -8.93 -18.52 -7.45
CA LEU A 134 -9.58 -17.75 -6.40
C LEU A 134 -10.46 -16.63 -6.98
N SER A 135 -11.47 -16.22 -6.23
CA SER A 135 -12.22 -14.99 -6.53
C SER A 135 -11.33 -13.75 -6.45
N GLY A 136 -11.78 -12.65 -7.06
CA GLY A 136 -11.02 -11.40 -7.03
C GLY A 136 -10.69 -10.88 -5.63
N GLY A 137 -11.63 -11.00 -4.69
CA GLY A 137 -11.41 -10.62 -3.30
C GLY A 137 -10.40 -11.52 -2.58
N GLU A 138 -10.48 -12.84 -2.79
CA GLU A 138 -9.52 -13.79 -2.22
C GLU A 138 -8.11 -13.59 -2.79
N GLN A 139 -7.98 -13.25 -4.08
CA GLN A 139 -6.70 -12.89 -4.68
C GLN A 139 -6.12 -11.60 -4.06
N GLN A 140 -6.97 -10.61 -3.75
CA GLN A 140 -6.55 -9.39 -3.07
C GLN A 140 -6.07 -9.68 -1.64
N MET A 141 -6.82 -10.49 -0.89
CA MET A 141 -6.41 -10.97 0.44
C MET A 141 -5.07 -11.71 0.37
N LEU A 142 -4.87 -12.56 -0.65
CA LEU A 142 -3.61 -13.28 -0.87
C LEU A 142 -2.44 -12.35 -1.18
N ALA A 143 -2.63 -11.32 -2.00
CA ALA A 143 -1.61 -10.32 -2.30
C ALA A 143 -1.17 -9.55 -1.04
N MET A 144 -2.12 -9.14 -0.21
CA MET A 144 -1.85 -8.50 1.09
C MET A 144 -1.17 -9.47 2.06
N GLY A 145 -1.68 -10.69 2.19
CA GLY A 145 -1.10 -11.74 3.03
C GLY A 145 0.35 -12.03 2.64
N ARG A 146 0.63 -12.14 1.34
CA ARG A 146 1.99 -12.33 0.85
C ARG A 146 2.92 -11.17 1.22
N ALA A 147 2.45 -9.93 1.16
CA ALA A 147 3.24 -8.78 1.58
C ALA A 147 3.52 -8.81 3.10
N LEU A 148 2.57 -9.24 3.92
CA LEU A 148 2.71 -9.40 5.37
C LEU A 148 3.73 -10.46 5.76
N MET A 149 3.91 -11.51 4.95
CA MET A 149 4.90 -12.56 5.19
C MET A 149 6.34 -12.05 5.25
N ALA A 150 6.62 -10.87 4.69
CA ALA A 150 7.91 -10.20 4.83
C ALA A 150 8.15 -9.59 6.22
N ARG A 151 7.18 -9.61 7.15
CA ARG A 151 7.18 -8.87 8.43
C ARG A 151 7.53 -7.39 8.24
N PRO A 152 6.76 -6.67 7.44
CA PRO A 152 7.13 -5.30 7.09
C PRO A 152 6.99 -4.36 8.29
N ARG A 153 7.92 -3.39 8.39
CA ARG A 153 7.78 -2.22 9.25
C ARG A 153 6.79 -1.22 8.67
N ILE A 154 6.76 -1.14 7.34
CA ILE A 154 5.79 -0.36 6.59
C ILE A 154 5.24 -1.18 5.42
N LEU A 155 3.92 -1.22 5.32
CA LEU A 155 3.16 -1.86 4.25
C LEU A 155 2.63 -0.80 3.29
N LEU A 156 3.00 -0.93 2.02
CA LEU A 156 2.50 -0.09 0.94
C LEU A 156 1.33 -0.82 0.26
N LEU A 157 0.16 -0.20 0.23
CA LEU A 157 -1.05 -0.75 -0.39
C LEU A 157 -1.45 0.12 -1.60
N ASP A 158 -1.51 -0.48 -2.77
CA ASP A 158 -1.82 0.20 -4.04
C ASP A 158 -3.21 -0.19 -4.52
N GLU A 159 -4.19 0.68 -4.28
CA GLU A 159 -5.61 0.54 -4.63
C GLU A 159 -6.21 -0.82 -4.23
N PRO A 160 -6.15 -1.20 -2.94
CA PRO A 160 -6.60 -2.52 -2.50
C PRO A 160 -8.10 -2.78 -2.68
N SER A 161 -8.91 -1.73 -2.85
CA SER A 161 -10.35 -1.84 -3.09
C SER A 161 -10.74 -2.05 -4.54
N MET A 162 -9.81 -1.83 -5.49
CA MET A 162 -10.14 -1.75 -6.91
C MET A 162 -10.76 -3.03 -7.47
N GLY A 163 -11.95 -2.90 -8.09
CA GLY A 163 -12.66 -4.00 -8.73
C GLY A 163 -13.24 -5.04 -7.76
N LEU A 164 -13.49 -4.65 -6.51
CA LEU A 164 -14.15 -5.48 -5.50
C LEU A 164 -15.61 -5.06 -5.28
N ALA A 165 -16.44 -6.03 -4.87
CA ALA A 165 -17.78 -5.73 -4.41
C ALA A 165 -17.76 -4.95 -3.08
N PRO A 166 -18.74 -4.07 -2.80
CA PRO A 166 -18.74 -3.21 -1.62
C PRO A 166 -18.46 -3.93 -0.29
N ILE A 167 -19.11 -5.06 -0.08
CA ILE A 167 -18.92 -5.87 1.14
C ILE A 167 -17.46 -6.37 1.31
N LEU A 168 -16.75 -6.67 0.21
CA LEU A 168 -15.36 -7.08 0.25
C LEU A 168 -14.43 -5.87 0.49
N VAL A 169 -14.81 -4.70 -0.01
CA VAL A 169 -14.09 -3.45 0.26
C VAL A 169 -14.08 -3.18 1.76
N GLU A 170 -15.25 -3.23 2.41
CA GLU A 170 -15.36 -3.05 3.88
C GLU A 170 -14.46 -4.04 4.62
N GLN A 171 -14.52 -5.34 4.28
CA GLN A 171 -13.67 -6.37 4.89
C GLN A 171 -12.17 -6.10 4.72
N ILE A 172 -11.74 -5.64 3.53
CA ILE A 172 -10.34 -5.29 3.28
C ILE A 172 -9.90 -4.13 4.18
N PHE A 173 -10.73 -3.08 4.32
CA PHE A 173 -10.35 -1.92 5.12
C PHE A 173 -10.43 -2.19 6.62
N GLU A 174 -11.35 -3.03 7.09
CA GLU A 174 -11.32 -3.56 8.46
C GLU A 174 -10.02 -4.33 8.71
N THR A 175 -9.56 -5.13 7.73
CA THR A 175 -8.30 -5.86 7.85
C THR A 175 -7.10 -4.90 7.83
N VAL A 176 -7.11 -3.85 7.02
CA VAL A 176 -6.07 -2.79 7.03
C VAL A 176 -5.97 -2.15 8.40
N ALA A 177 -7.11 -1.78 9.01
CA ALA A 177 -7.14 -1.24 10.35
C ALA A 177 -6.63 -2.26 11.41
N ASN A 178 -6.94 -3.55 11.26
CA ASN A 178 -6.43 -4.61 12.13
C ASN A 178 -4.91 -4.77 12.03
N ILE A 179 -4.36 -4.78 10.82
CA ILE A 179 -2.91 -4.86 10.56
C ILE A 179 -2.19 -3.68 11.23
N ASN A 180 -2.76 -2.48 11.13
CA ASN A 180 -2.20 -1.29 11.74
C ASN A 180 -2.25 -1.37 13.27
N ARG A 181 -3.37 -1.80 13.87
CA ARG A 181 -3.49 -2.02 15.33
C ARG A 181 -2.47 -3.03 15.88
N GLN A 182 -1.99 -3.94 15.06
CA GLN A 182 -0.91 -4.87 15.40
C GLN A 182 0.49 -4.23 15.30
N GLY A 183 0.58 -2.93 14.97
CA GLY A 183 1.81 -2.14 14.97
C GLY A 183 2.45 -1.92 13.59
N THR A 184 1.86 -2.42 12.50
CA THR A 184 2.38 -2.18 11.15
C THR A 184 2.03 -0.76 10.68
N THR A 185 3.02 0.01 10.25
CA THR A 185 2.81 1.31 9.60
C THR A 185 2.27 1.11 8.19
N ILE A 186 1.36 1.94 7.71
CA ILE A 186 0.72 1.75 6.40
C ILE A 186 0.75 3.04 5.58
N LEU A 187 1.19 2.94 4.34
CA LEU A 187 0.94 3.95 3.30
C LEU A 187 -0.06 3.35 2.31
N LEU A 188 -1.26 3.91 2.31
CA LEU A 188 -2.40 3.47 1.53
C LEU A 188 -2.61 4.39 0.34
N VAL A 189 -2.56 3.88 -0.85
CA VAL A 189 -2.96 4.60 -2.07
C VAL A 189 -4.37 4.19 -2.45
N GLU A 190 -5.26 5.15 -2.65
CA GLU A 190 -6.65 4.92 -3.04
C GLU A 190 -7.20 6.03 -3.93
N GLN A 191 -8.16 5.66 -4.76
CA GLN A 191 -9.01 6.59 -5.48
C GLN A 191 -10.30 6.88 -4.70
N ASN A 192 -10.84 5.90 -3.98
CA ASN A 192 -12.02 6.08 -3.12
C ASN A 192 -11.62 6.79 -1.82
N ALA A 193 -11.75 8.12 -1.82
CA ALA A 193 -11.37 8.94 -0.67
C ALA A 193 -12.23 8.66 0.56
N ALA A 194 -13.52 8.38 0.42
CA ALA A 194 -14.42 8.15 1.55
C ALA A 194 -13.90 7.02 2.44
N ILE A 195 -13.61 5.87 1.83
CA ILE A 195 -13.17 4.71 2.61
C ILE A 195 -11.72 4.85 3.07
N ALA A 196 -10.85 5.49 2.27
CA ALA A 196 -9.47 5.71 2.67
C ALA A 196 -9.38 6.65 3.89
N LEU A 197 -10.16 7.75 3.89
CA LEU A 197 -10.20 8.71 4.99
C LEU A 197 -10.83 8.11 6.25
N SER A 198 -11.75 7.14 6.14
CA SER A 198 -12.38 6.51 7.30
C SER A 198 -11.40 5.68 8.14
N VAL A 199 -10.27 5.22 7.58
CA VAL A 199 -9.27 4.42 8.29
C VAL A 199 -7.94 5.15 8.50
N ALA A 200 -7.68 6.20 7.72
CA ALA A 200 -6.43 6.94 7.79
C ALA A 200 -6.40 7.91 8.98
N HIS A 201 -5.19 8.14 9.52
CA HIS A 201 -4.93 9.20 10.49
C HIS A 201 -4.69 10.54 9.79
N ARG A 202 -3.98 10.50 8.66
CA ARG A 202 -3.65 11.66 7.82
C ARG A 202 -3.76 11.28 6.36
N ALA A 203 -3.94 12.29 5.51
CA ALA A 203 -3.91 12.07 4.08
C ALA A 203 -3.21 13.20 3.31
N TYR A 204 -2.79 12.85 2.12
CA TYR A 204 -2.29 13.75 1.09
C TYR A 204 -3.14 13.58 -0.17
N VAL A 205 -3.61 14.67 -0.73
CA VAL A 205 -4.31 14.67 -2.02
C VAL A 205 -3.33 15.07 -3.11
N LEU A 206 -3.14 14.18 -4.08
CA LEU A 206 -2.25 14.37 -5.21
C LEU A 206 -3.05 14.81 -6.44
N GLU A 207 -2.57 15.85 -7.09
CA GLU A 207 -3.08 16.31 -8.38
C GLU A 207 -1.92 16.56 -9.35
N THR A 208 -1.98 15.89 -10.50
CA THR A 208 -1.02 16.07 -11.62
C THR A 208 0.46 16.05 -11.16
N GLY A 209 0.79 15.14 -10.24
CA GLY A 209 2.16 14.92 -9.74
C GLY A 209 2.60 15.84 -8.60
N SER A 210 1.72 16.64 -8.04
CA SER A 210 1.97 17.54 -6.91
C SER A 210 1.03 17.24 -5.74
N VAL A 211 1.41 17.60 -4.52
CA VAL A 211 0.51 17.58 -3.36
C VAL A 211 -0.34 18.85 -3.40
N ALA A 212 -1.65 18.69 -3.55
CA ALA A 212 -2.62 19.79 -3.53
C ALA A 212 -3.06 20.10 -2.10
N LEU A 213 -3.41 19.06 -1.31
CA LEU A 213 -3.85 19.20 0.07
C LEU A 213 -3.15 18.16 0.95
N ALA A 214 -2.95 18.50 2.22
CA ALA A 214 -2.43 17.55 3.22
C ALA A 214 -2.94 17.94 4.61
N GLY A 215 -3.30 16.95 5.43
CA GLY A 215 -3.77 17.19 6.78
C GLY A 215 -4.28 15.94 7.48
N PRO A 216 -4.83 16.09 8.71
CA PRO A 216 -5.59 15.04 9.39
C PRO A 216 -6.74 14.53 8.52
N ALA A 217 -6.97 13.23 8.52
CA ALA A 217 -8.01 12.63 7.68
C ALA A 217 -9.42 13.17 8.01
N ALA A 218 -9.70 13.42 9.28
CA ALA A 218 -10.96 14.00 9.73
C ALA A 218 -11.20 15.40 9.14
N GLU A 219 -10.18 16.26 9.10
CA GLU A 219 -10.29 17.61 8.52
C GLU A 219 -10.46 17.54 6.98
N LEU A 220 -9.72 16.64 6.33
CA LEU A 220 -9.81 16.48 4.88
C LEU A 220 -11.15 15.87 4.44
N SER A 221 -11.80 15.05 5.27
CA SER A 221 -13.13 14.51 4.96
C SER A 221 -14.22 15.59 4.94
N GLU A 222 -14.02 16.69 5.66
CA GLU A 222 -14.93 17.84 5.70
C GLU A 222 -14.51 18.97 4.74
N HIS A 223 -13.34 18.83 4.07
CA HIS A 223 -12.81 19.88 3.21
C HIS A 223 -13.63 20.00 1.92
N PRO A 224 -14.13 21.24 1.56
CA PRO A 224 -15.04 21.41 0.42
C PRO A 224 -14.50 20.90 -0.92
N GLU A 225 -13.20 21.04 -1.18
CA GLU A 225 -12.58 20.55 -2.41
C GLU A 225 -12.54 19.02 -2.45
N VAL A 226 -12.29 18.36 -1.31
CA VAL A 226 -12.28 16.90 -1.20
C VAL A 226 -13.71 16.37 -1.37
N GLN A 227 -14.69 16.99 -0.73
CA GLN A 227 -16.10 16.64 -0.86
C GLN A 227 -16.56 16.72 -2.32
N ARG A 228 -16.32 17.82 -2.99
CA ARG A 228 -16.72 18.02 -4.41
C ARG A 228 -15.97 17.08 -5.37
N ALA A 229 -14.65 16.90 -5.19
CA ALA A 229 -13.83 16.15 -6.15
C ALA A 229 -13.87 14.65 -5.96
N TYR A 230 -14.11 14.17 -4.72
CA TYR A 230 -13.89 12.75 -4.36
C TYR A 230 -15.02 12.10 -3.57
N LEU A 231 -15.90 12.86 -2.90
CA LEU A 231 -16.98 12.30 -2.07
C LEU A 231 -18.36 12.39 -2.71
N GLY A 232 -18.49 13.04 -3.87
CA GLY A 232 -19.70 13.05 -4.68
C GLY A 232 -20.84 13.90 -4.12
N GLU A 233 -20.58 14.87 -3.25
CA GLU A 233 -21.56 15.88 -2.91
C GLU A 233 -21.71 16.85 -4.09
N ALA A 234 -22.86 16.74 -4.75
CA ALA A 234 -23.31 17.69 -5.77
C ALA A 234 -23.64 19.06 -5.13
N GLU A 235 -23.49 20.12 -5.92
CA GLU A 235 -23.95 21.47 -5.64
C GLU A 235 -25.41 21.55 -5.20
#